data_d1a6bd285b1c68e674584ce3e6b15dc8
#
_entry.id   d1a6bd285b1c68e674584ce3e6b15dc8
#
_cell.length_a   1.000
_cell.length_b   1.000
_cell.length_c   1.000
_cell.angle_alpha   90.00
_cell.angle_beta   90.00
_cell.angle_gamma   90.00
#
_symmetry.space_group_name_H-M   'P 1'
#
loop_
_entity.id
_entity.type
_entity.pdbx_description
1 polymer ?
#
loop_
_entity_poly.entity_id
_entity_poly.type
_entity_poly.pdbx_seq_one_letter_code
_entity_poly.pdbx_strand_id
1 'polypeptide(L)'
;MPCFHVLNIDKSVITLPEKFNNPFGYVPHRLSIISRDEVFEYIKIHKDIEHNARRGKMFGVLVVNTADGRLGYLAAFSGSMDGCRENDFFVPPIVDIEAPEGYFKTHEKKITAINNTIKTILNSKDYLSAHKKVEDCRAECDAELSKWRRLMQKAKERRDKRRKTADFISDEEETALIRESQFMKAEMVRLKKRLAIKLQGEMIDYKRLEGEITELKSKRHNLSDNLQAWLFDQYEMLDANGVKMNLREIFSKTSSGTPPSGAGDCCAPKLLQYAYQQGMKPLCMAEFWYGDSPRSEVRHHGHYYPACRGKCLPILRHMMRGLDVETPNINSFVTQPLEIIYEDKWLCVVNKPSGMMSVPGKEEGDSVCSLMSARHNGKVFMPHRLDMDTSGVLVLAYNHDTYVDLQRQFASHSIKKRYVALLDGDRRIADSGQISLPLYSDPFDRPYQKVDIFKGKKAETEYAVIGVEKGITRVELFPTTGRTHQLRVHCAHPLGLGMPIRGDRLYGYGGDRLHLHAESITFKHPETGKTITFHAKEVF
;
A
#
# COMPACT_ATOMS: atom_id res chain seq x y z
N MET A 1 11.31 -10.30 -39.68
CA MET A 1 10.70 -9.28 -38.81
C MET A 1 11.44 -9.35 -37.49
N PRO A 2 12.00 -8.27 -37.00
CA PRO A 2 12.59 -8.25 -35.66
C PRO A 2 11.55 -8.61 -34.61
N CYS A 3 11.95 -9.17 -33.50
CA CYS A 3 11.13 -9.60 -32.36
C CYS A 3 10.07 -10.68 -32.64
N PHE A 4 9.94 -11.17 -33.84
CA PHE A 4 9.01 -12.26 -34.20
C PHE A 4 9.74 -13.60 -34.21
N HIS A 5 9.31 -14.53 -33.36
CA HIS A 5 9.86 -15.88 -33.21
C HIS A 5 8.89 -16.88 -33.79
N VAL A 6 9.36 -17.68 -34.77
CA VAL A 6 8.54 -18.70 -35.45
C VAL A 6 8.28 -19.86 -34.48
N LEU A 7 7.00 -20.23 -34.30
CA LEU A 7 6.62 -21.44 -33.58
C LEU A 7 6.52 -22.62 -34.53
N ASN A 8 7.46 -23.52 -34.44
CA ASN A 8 7.46 -24.80 -35.18
C ASN A 8 6.68 -25.84 -34.38
N ILE A 9 5.37 -25.88 -34.58
CA ILE A 9 4.48 -26.83 -33.91
C ILE A 9 3.80 -27.75 -34.88
N ASP A 10 3.53 -28.96 -34.45
CA ASP A 10 2.64 -29.87 -35.17
C ASP A 10 1.19 -29.44 -34.95
N LYS A 11 0.56 -28.83 -35.96
CA LYS A 11 -0.82 -28.35 -35.92
C LYS A 11 -1.84 -29.48 -35.74
N SER A 12 -1.46 -30.74 -35.90
CA SER A 12 -2.32 -31.91 -35.62
C SER A 12 -2.45 -32.18 -34.12
N VAL A 13 -1.50 -31.68 -33.33
CA VAL A 13 -1.42 -31.93 -31.86
C VAL A 13 -1.93 -30.74 -31.04
N ILE A 14 -1.83 -29.52 -31.59
CA ILE A 14 -2.22 -28.29 -30.86
C ILE A 14 -3.23 -27.48 -31.70
N THR A 15 -4.46 -27.43 -31.23
CA THR A 15 -5.51 -26.57 -31.81
C THR A 15 -5.22 -25.09 -31.50
N LEU A 16 -5.45 -24.23 -32.50
CA LEU A 16 -5.39 -22.79 -32.28
C LEU A 16 -6.60 -22.32 -31.47
N PRO A 17 -6.42 -21.35 -30.57
CA PRO A 17 -7.54 -20.81 -29.80
C PRO A 17 -8.51 -20.06 -30.75
N GLU A 18 -9.81 -20.27 -30.56
CA GLU A 18 -10.85 -19.60 -31.32
C GLU A 18 -10.98 -18.11 -30.93
N LYS A 19 -10.78 -17.82 -29.65
CA LYS A 19 -10.86 -16.48 -29.06
C LYS A 19 -9.55 -16.12 -28.37
N PHE A 20 -9.29 -14.81 -28.30
CA PHE A 20 -8.17 -14.30 -27.52
C PHE A 20 -8.44 -14.49 -26.02
N ASN A 21 -7.52 -15.12 -25.29
CA ASN A 21 -7.69 -15.33 -23.86
C ASN A 21 -7.73 -14.01 -23.10
N ASN A 22 -8.58 -13.92 -22.06
CA ASN A 22 -8.72 -12.71 -21.28
C ASN A 22 -7.50 -12.47 -20.38
N PRO A 23 -6.73 -11.36 -20.52
CA PRO A 23 -5.52 -11.12 -19.74
C PRO A 23 -5.73 -11.04 -18.22
N PHE A 24 -6.97 -10.83 -17.76
CA PHE A 24 -7.30 -10.64 -16.35
C PHE A 24 -7.78 -11.92 -15.65
N GLY A 25 -7.88 -13.01 -16.37
CA GLY A 25 -8.27 -14.31 -15.80
C GLY A 25 -8.27 -15.37 -16.91
N TYR A 26 -7.21 -16.17 -16.96
CA TYR A 26 -7.02 -17.20 -17.99
C TYR A 26 -6.27 -18.42 -17.43
N VAL A 27 -6.46 -19.55 -18.09
CA VAL A 27 -5.52 -20.67 -18.02
C VAL A 27 -4.56 -20.52 -19.22
N PRO A 28 -3.24 -20.56 -19.02
CA PRO A 28 -2.30 -20.39 -20.12
C PRO A 28 -2.53 -21.42 -21.22
N HIS A 29 -2.70 -20.96 -22.46
CA HIS A 29 -2.83 -21.84 -23.60
C HIS A 29 -1.49 -22.56 -23.86
N ARG A 30 -1.54 -23.79 -24.38
CA ARG A 30 -0.32 -24.60 -24.62
C ARG A 30 0.72 -23.89 -25.51
N LEU A 31 0.28 -23.09 -26.48
CA LEU A 31 1.15 -22.24 -27.29
C LEU A 31 1.92 -21.22 -26.46
N SER A 32 1.24 -20.54 -25.52
CA SER A 32 1.89 -19.58 -24.61
C SER A 32 2.87 -20.26 -23.65
N ILE A 33 2.62 -21.53 -23.26
CA ILE A 33 3.53 -22.31 -22.42
C ILE A 33 4.81 -22.62 -23.19
N ILE A 34 4.71 -23.09 -24.42
CA ILE A 34 5.87 -23.36 -25.29
C ILE A 34 6.68 -22.08 -25.50
N SER A 35 6.01 -20.97 -25.84
CA SER A 35 6.67 -19.68 -26.03
C SER A 35 7.39 -19.19 -24.76
N ARG A 36 6.79 -19.40 -23.57
CA ARG A 36 7.45 -19.08 -22.29
C ARG A 36 8.72 -19.89 -22.10
N ASP A 37 8.68 -21.18 -22.40
CA ASP A 37 9.81 -22.08 -22.20
C ASP A 37 10.99 -21.68 -23.11
N GLU A 38 10.73 -21.26 -24.35
CA GLU A 38 11.73 -20.69 -25.25
C GLU A 38 12.30 -19.36 -24.70
N VAL A 39 11.47 -18.48 -24.13
CA VAL A 39 11.94 -17.25 -23.46
C VAL A 39 12.83 -17.58 -22.26
N PHE A 40 12.49 -18.60 -21.49
CA PHE A 40 13.32 -19.03 -20.35
C PHE A 40 14.69 -19.53 -20.78
N GLU A 41 14.75 -20.35 -21.83
CA GLU A 41 16.01 -20.81 -22.38
C GLU A 41 16.84 -19.64 -22.94
N TYR A 42 16.18 -18.69 -23.62
CA TYR A 42 16.86 -17.49 -24.10
C TYR A 42 17.49 -16.69 -22.95
N ILE A 43 16.73 -16.46 -21.87
CA ILE A 43 17.22 -15.72 -20.68
C ILE A 43 18.42 -16.45 -20.06
N LYS A 44 18.36 -17.78 -19.89
CA LYS A 44 19.44 -18.56 -19.28
C LYS A 44 20.76 -18.52 -20.07
N ILE A 45 20.68 -18.47 -21.40
CA ILE A 45 21.85 -18.41 -22.28
C ILE A 45 22.50 -17.02 -22.24
N HIS A 46 21.70 -15.94 -22.12
CA HIS A 46 22.19 -14.57 -22.13
C HIS A 46 22.41 -14.06 -20.69
N LYS A 47 23.65 -14.20 -20.21
CA LYS A 47 24.02 -13.97 -18.80
C LYS A 47 23.71 -12.56 -18.29
N ASP A 48 23.83 -11.53 -19.12
CA ASP A 48 23.53 -10.14 -18.75
C ASP A 48 22.02 -9.96 -18.50
N ILE A 49 21.20 -10.57 -19.36
CA ILE A 49 19.75 -10.59 -19.22
C ILE A 49 19.35 -11.40 -17.98
N GLU A 50 19.95 -12.58 -17.80
CA GLU A 50 19.69 -13.44 -16.64
C GLU A 50 20.01 -12.71 -15.33
N HIS A 51 21.17 -12.03 -15.25
CA HIS A 51 21.58 -11.30 -14.06
C HIS A 51 20.54 -10.23 -13.66
N ASN A 52 20.04 -9.48 -14.62
CA ASN A 52 19.00 -8.47 -14.39
C ASN A 52 17.65 -9.10 -14.05
N ALA A 53 17.26 -10.16 -14.75
CA ALA A 53 15.99 -10.87 -14.55
C ALA A 53 15.91 -11.60 -13.20
N ARG A 54 17.03 -12.13 -12.68
CA ARG A 54 17.09 -12.81 -11.36
C ARG A 54 16.64 -11.95 -10.19
N ARG A 55 16.76 -10.62 -10.28
CA ARG A 55 16.25 -9.68 -9.26
C ARG A 55 14.73 -9.62 -9.19
N GLY A 56 14.05 -10.37 -10.06
CA GLY A 56 12.62 -10.42 -10.17
C GLY A 56 12.04 -9.52 -11.25
N LYS A 57 11.49 -10.14 -12.31
CA LYS A 57 10.96 -9.44 -13.47
C LYS A 57 9.74 -10.15 -14.03
N MET A 58 8.74 -9.37 -14.45
CA MET A 58 7.61 -9.87 -15.21
C MET A 58 7.99 -9.93 -16.68
N PHE A 59 7.80 -11.09 -17.30
CA PHE A 59 7.87 -11.31 -18.74
C PHE A 59 6.49 -11.65 -19.28
N GLY A 60 6.32 -11.50 -20.58
CA GLY A 60 5.09 -11.86 -21.28
C GLY A 60 5.40 -12.37 -22.67
N VAL A 61 4.53 -13.24 -23.16
CA VAL A 61 4.50 -13.74 -24.54
C VAL A 61 3.13 -13.49 -25.15
N LEU A 62 3.13 -13.17 -26.43
CA LEU A 62 1.91 -13.02 -27.24
C LEU A 62 2.08 -13.89 -28.49
N VAL A 63 1.27 -14.93 -28.59
CA VAL A 63 1.21 -15.76 -29.81
C VAL A 63 0.41 -15.03 -30.85
N VAL A 64 0.96 -14.95 -32.06
CA VAL A 64 0.39 -14.17 -33.17
C VAL A 64 0.43 -14.95 -34.48
N ASN A 65 -0.49 -14.61 -35.38
CA ASN A 65 -0.40 -14.92 -36.81
C ASN A 65 0.02 -13.66 -37.57
N THR A 66 1.02 -13.78 -38.42
CA THR A 66 1.39 -12.73 -39.37
C THR A 66 0.40 -12.66 -40.54
N ALA A 67 0.41 -11.56 -41.28
CA ALA A 67 -0.44 -11.39 -42.46
C ALA A 67 -0.22 -12.45 -43.56
N ASP A 68 0.98 -12.98 -43.65
CA ASP A 68 1.38 -14.09 -44.56
C ASP A 68 1.11 -15.48 -43.96
N GLY A 69 0.41 -15.58 -42.85
CA GLY A 69 -0.10 -16.82 -42.24
C GLY A 69 0.92 -17.61 -41.40
N ARG A 70 2.11 -17.03 -41.10
CA ARG A 70 3.09 -17.67 -40.21
C ARG A 70 2.65 -17.55 -38.76
N LEU A 71 2.71 -18.66 -38.04
CA LEU A 71 2.46 -18.71 -36.59
C LEU A 71 3.79 -18.48 -35.85
N GLY A 72 3.73 -17.62 -34.86
CA GLY A 72 4.89 -17.34 -34.01
C GLY A 72 4.48 -16.59 -32.74
N TYR A 73 5.47 -16.09 -32.03
CA TYR A 73 5.24 -15.30 -30.82
C TYR A 73 6.12 -14.07 -30.75
N LEU A 74 5.68 -13.13 -29.95
CA LEU A 74 6.40 -11.94 -29.50
C LEU A 74 6.70 -12.10 -28.02
N ALA A 75 7.84 -11.58 -27.56
CA ALA A 75 8.22 -11.57 -26.14
C ALA A 75 8.41 -10.14 -25.63
N ALA A 76 8.08 -9.89 -24.37
CA ALA A 76 8.29 -8.62 -23.69
C ALA A 76 8.67 -8.80 -22.22
N PHE A 77 9.23 -7.75 -21.61
CA PHE A 77 9.40 -7.62 -20.18
C PHE A 77 8.80 -6.30 -19.67
N SER A 78 8.41 -6.25 -18.40
CA SER A 78 7.83 -5.04 -17.80
C SER A 78 8.91 -3.99 -17.47
N GLY A 79 8.61 -2.70 -17.70
CA GLY A 79 9.54 -1.60 -17.46
C GLY A 79 10.80 -1.64 -18.32
N SER A 80 11.94 -1.13 -17.80
CA SER A 80 13.25 -1.16 -18.44
C SER A 80 14.13 -2.30 -17.91
N MET A 81 15.11 -2.70 -18.67
CA MET A 81 16.14 -3.68 -18.30
C MET A 81 17.48 -3.28 -18.93
N ASP A 82 18.51 -3.14 -18.09
CA ASP A 82 19.85 -2.75 -18.55
C ASP A 82 20.39 -3.74 -19.56
N GLY A 83 21.04 -3.24 -20.63
CA GLY A 83 21.63 -4.08 -21.69
C GLY A 83 20.65 -4.67 -22.71
N CYS A 84 19.33 -4.43 -22.57
CA CYS A 84 18.33 -4.99 -23.50
C CYS A 84 17.78 -3.99 -24.52
N ARG A 85 18.39 -2.81 -24.64
CA ARG A 85 17.87 -1.73 -25.52
C ARG A 85 17.94 -2.07 -27.00
N GLU A 86 18.97 -2.78 -27.42
CA GLU A 86 19.21 -3.19 -28.83
C GLU A 86 18.92 -4.68 -29.04
N ASN A 87 18.12 -5.29 -28.19
CA ASN A 87 17.87 -6.72 -28.22
C ASN A 87 16.63 -7.02 -29.06
N ASP A 88 16.86 -7.56 -30.28
CA ASP A 88 15.79 -7.93 -31.21
C ASP A 88 14.93 -9.13 -30.77
N PHE A 89 15.20 -9.72 -29.61
CA PHE A 89 14.38 -10.81 -29.08
C PHE A 89 13.10 -10.27 -28.40
N PHE A 90 13.19 -9.13 -27.72
CA PHE A 90 12.04 -8.52 -27.03
C PHE A 90 11.49 -7.35 -27.82
N VAL A 91 10.16 -7.17 -27.80
CA VAL A 91 9.55 -5.99 -28.42
C VAL A 91 10.03 -4.71 -27.73
N PRO A 92 10.24 -3.63 -28.49
CA PRO A 92 10.72 -2.36 -27.94
C PRO A 92 9.68 -1.73 -27.00
N PRO A 93 10.08 -0.80 -26.13
CA PRO A 93 9.15 0.01 -25.37
C PRO A 93 8.26 0.85 -26.30
N ILE A 94 7.02 1.14 -25.86
CA ILE A 94 6.08 1.96 -26.65
C ILE A 94 6.62 3.37 -26.85
N VAL A 95 7.27 3.92 -25.80
CA VAL A 95 7.94 5.23 -25.83
C VAL A 95 9.38 5.06 -25.39
N ASP A 96 10.33 5.54 -26.19
CA ASP A 96 11.74 5.55 -25.82
C ASP A 96 12.06 6.73 -24.90
N ILE A 97 11.97 6.48 -23.60
CA ILE A 97 12.31 7.47 -22.55
C ILE A 97 13.82 7.52 -22.25
N GLU A 98 14.59 6.55 -22.76
CA GLU A 98 16.02 6.40 -22.47
C GLU A 98 16.91 7.18 -23.49
N ALA A 99 16.34 7.81 -24.51
CA ALA A 99 17.08 8.60 -25.47
C ALA A 99 17.94 9.69 -24.77
N PRO A 100 19.29 9.68 -24.90
CA PRO A 100 20.19 10.49 -24.05
C PRO A 100 19.94 12.00 -24.11
N GLU A 101 19.52 12.51 -25.28
CA GLU A 101 19.19 13.91 -25.52
C GLU A 101 17.68 14.15 -25.70
N GLY A 102 16.88 13.13 -25.41
CA GLY A 102 15.43 13.22 -25.47
C GLY A 102 14.87 14.19 -24.43
N TYR A 103 13.64 14.63 -24.69
CA TYR A 103 12.93 15.56 -23.81
C TYR A 103 12.87 15.03 -22.35
N PHE A 104 12.61 13.73 -22.18
CA PHE A 104 12.51 13.09 -20.86
C PHE A 104 13.83 13.20 -20.09
N LYS A 105 14.95 12.74 -20.67
CA LYS A 105 16.27 12.76 -20.00
C LYS A 105 16.76 14.17 -19.71
N THR A 106 16.48 15.12 -20.58
CA THR A 106 16.83 16.53 -20.36
C THR A 106 16.09 17.13 -19.15
N HIS A 107 14.80 16.80 -18.99
CA HIS A 107 14.02 17.29 -17.86
C HIS A 107 14.29 16.51 -16.56
N GLU A 108 14.56 15.21 -16.64
CA GLU A 108 15.02 14.39 -15.52
C GLU A 108 16.34 14.94 -14.92
N LYS A 109 17.29 15.34 -15.77
CA LYS A 109 18.54 16.01 -15.32
C LYS A 109 18.26 17.29 -14.53
N LYS A 110 17.30 18.12 -14.98
CA LYS A 110 16.90 19.35 -14.25
C LYS A 110 16.30 19.02 -12.88
N ILE A 111 15.43 18.01 -12.79
CA ILE A 111 14.83 17.54 -11.53
C ILE A 111 15.92 17.01 -10.59
N THR A 112 16.85 16.24 -11.11
CA THR A 112 17.99 15.70 -10.36
C THR A 112 18.89 16.82 -9.83
N ALA A 113 19.16 17.84 -10.62
CA ALA A 113 19.92 19.01 -10.18
C ALA A 113 19.25 19.71 -8.98
N ILE A 114 17.93 19.94 -9.05
CA ILE A 114 17.18 20.52 -7.93
C ILE A 114 17.26 19.63 -6.68
N ASN A 115 17.12 18.30 -6.82
CA ASN A 115 17.26 17.36 -5.70
C ASN A 115 18.65 17.45 -5.04
N ASN A 116 19.71 17.57 -5.85
CA ASN A 116 21.08 17.74 -5.36
C ASN A 116 21.24 19.07 -4.62
N THR A 117 20.68 20.17 -5.15
CA THR A 117 20.68 21.47 -4.48
C THR A 117 19.98 21.40 -3.12
N ILE A 118 18.80 20.77 -3.04
CA ILE A 118 18.09 20.58 -1.77
C ILE A 118 18.96 19.76 -0.78
N LYS A 119 19.59 18.68 -1.22
CA LYS A 119 20.50 17.89 -0.38
C LYS A 119 21.69 18.70 0.11
N THR A 120 22.26 19.55 -0.75
CA THR A 120 23.38 20.42 -0.38
C THR A 120 22.97 21.43 0.70
N ILE A 121 21.81 22.08 0.56
CA ILE A 121 21.30 23.00 1.59
C ILE A 121 21.07 22.28 2.91
N LEU A 122 20.36 21.12 2.89
CA LEU A 122 20.07 20.34 4.11
C LEU A 122 21.31 19.86 4.86
N ASN A 123 22.41 19.61 4.15
CA ASN A 123 23.68 19.19 4.71
C ASN A 123 24.67 20.34 4.94
N SER A 124 24.28 21.57 4.63
CA SER A 124 25.14 22.75 4.82
C SER A 124 25.36 23.05 6.31
N LYS A 125 26.54 23.59 6.63
CA LYS A 125 26.86 24.04 8.00
C LYS A 125 25.86 25.09 8.47
N ASP A 126 25.42 25.97 7.58
CA ASP A 126 24.47 27.06 7.88
C ASP A 126 23.11 26.50 8.28
N TYR A 127 22.56 25.53 7.52
CA TYR A 127 21.28 24.90 7.84
C TYR A 127 21.35 24.13 9.16
N LEU A 128 22.38 23.30 9.33
CA LEU A 128 22.56 22.49 10.55
C LEU A 128 22.77 23.37 11.79
N SER A 129 23.54 24.45 11.66
CA SER A 129 23.74 25.41 12.75
C SER A 129 22.45 26.17 13.09
N ALA A 130 21.73 26.69 12.08
CA ALA A 130 20.47 27.40 12.28
C ALA A 130 19.41 26.48 12.92
N HIS A 131 19.30 25.24 12.44
CA HIS A 131 18.40 24.23 13.01
C HIS A 131 18.72 23.96 14.48
N LYS A 132 20.01 23.71 14.80
CA LYS A 132 20.46 23.46 16.16
C LYS A 132 20.18 24.65 17.10
N LYS A 133 20.45 25.89 16.67
CA LYS A 133 20.15 27.09 17.46
C LYS A 133 18.67 27.20 17.82
N VAL A 134 17.79 26.88 16.86
CA VAL A 134 16.33 26.86 17.10
C VAL A 134 15.94 25.78 18.09
N GLU A 135 16.49 24.56 17.96
CA GLU A 135 16.22 23.47 18.90
C GLU A 135 16.71 23.79 20.32
N ASP A 136 17.95 24.27 20.45
CA ASP A 136 18.53 24.65 21.74
C ASP A 136 17.69 25.78 22.39
N CYS A 137 17.31 26.80 21.63
CA CYS A 137 16.48 27.90 22.10
C CYS A 137 15.08 27.41 22.53
N ARG A 138 14.45 26.49 21.81
CA ARG A 138 13.18 25.87 22.22
C ARG A 138 13.32 25.14 23.53
N ALA A 139 14.34 24.31 23.67
CA ALA A 139 14.59 23.56 24.89
C ALA A 139 14.80 24.49 26.11
N GLU A 140 15.55 25.57 25.95
CA GLU A 140 15.71 26.60 26.98
C GLU A 140 14.37 27.29 27.34
N CYS A 141 13.59 27.69 26.34
CA CYS A 141 12.28 28.31 26.55
C CYS A 141 11.34 27.37 27.30
N ASP A 142 11.28 26.10 26.93
CA ASP A 142 10.42 25.10 27.57
C ASP A 142 10.86 24.82 29.02
N ALA A 143 12.15 24.78 29.28
CA ALA A 143 12.71 24.63 30.61
C ALA A 143 12.32 25.81 31.53
N GLU A 144 12.46 27.05 31.02
CA GLU A 144 12.11 28.26 31.75
C GLU A 144 10.60 28.36 32.07
N LEU A 145 9.76 28.03 31.06
CA LEU A 145 8.30 27.95 31.26
C LEU A 145 7.91 26.86 32.26
N SER A 146 8.57 25.72 32.22
CA SER A 146 8.31 24.61 33.15
C SER A 146 8.70 24.96 34.58
N LYS A 147 9.84 25.65 34.74
CA LYS A 147 10.29 26.17 36.04
C LYS A 147 9.27 27.13 36.62
N TRP A 148 8.78 28.08 35.83
CA TRP A 148 7.77 29.05 36.25
C TRP A 148 6.43 28.41 36.60
N ARG A 149 5.96 27.42 35.80
CA ARG A 149 4.74 26.65 36.11
C ARG A 149 4.85 25.93 37.46
N ARG A 150 6.00 25.33 37.78
CA ARG A 150 6.24 24.69 39.08
C ARG A 150 6.19 25.71 40.22
N LEU A 151 6.74 26.91 40.05
CA LEU A 151 6.68 27.98 41.04
C LEU A 151 5.22 28.44 41.28
N MET A 152 4.46 28.64 40.22
CA MET A 152 3.04 28.98 40.29
C MET A 152 2.23 27.90 41.02
N GLN A 153 2.49 26.65 40.76
CA GLN A 153 1.83 25.52 41.38
C GLN A 153 2.12 25.49 42.89
N LYS A 154 3.38 25.59 43.28
CA LYS A 154 3.80 25.65 44.72
C LYS A 154 3.17 26.84 45.44
N ALA A 155 3.18 28.00 44.80
CA ALA A 155 2.55 29.19 45.38
C ALA A 155 1.03 29.04 45.54
N LYS A 156 0.36 28.40 44.57
CA LYS A 156 -1.06 28.06 44.65
C LYS A 156 -1.31 27.10 45.83
N GLU A 157 -0.58 26.02 45.93
CA GLU A 157 -0.70 25.02 47.02
C GLU A 157 -0.52 25.69 48.41
N ARG A 158 0.48 26.59 48.52
CA ARG A 158 0.71 27.37 49.74
C ARG A 158 -0.50 28.23 50.08
N ARG A 159 -1.08 28.99 49.12
CA ARG A 159 -2.26 29.84 49.33
C ARG A 159 -3.48 28.99 49.72
N ASP A 160 -3.70 27.87 49.01
CA ASP A 160 -4.81 26.97 49.27
C ASP A 160 -4.69 26.30 50.65
N LYS A 161 -3.48 25.93 51.07
CA LYS A 161 -3.20 25.41 52.40
C LYS A 161 -3.49 26.49 53.48
N ARG A 162 -3.04 27.73 53.28
CA ARG A 162 -3.30 28.85 54.21
C ARG A 162 -4.77 29.09 54.40
N ARG A 163 -5.56 29.09 53.29
CA ARG A 163 -7.02 29.23 53.35
C ARG A 163 -7.75 28.10 54.10
N LYS A 164 -7.19 26.89 54.03
CA LYS A 164 -7.77 25.71 54.68
C LYS A 164 -7.43 25.56 56.17
N THR A 165 -6.21 26.02 56.57
CA THR A 165 -5.69 25.79 57.92
C THR A 165 -5.80 27.02 58.86
N ALA A 166 -6.30 28.15 58.38
CA ALA A 166 -6.49 29.34 59.17
C ALA A 166 -7.91 29.35 59.78
N ASP A 167 -8.04 29.54 61.05
CA ASP A 167 -9.34 29.76 61.73
C ASP A 167 -9.99 31.08 61.31
N PHE A 168 -9.18 32.06 60.92
CA PHE A 168 -9.60 33.37 60.40
C PHE A 168 -8.54 33.92 59.44
N ILE A 169 -9.02 34.52 58.32
CA ILE A 169 -8.17 35.26 57.37
C ILE A 169 -8.69 36.69 57.32
N SER A 170 -7.85 37.68 57.56
CA SER A 170 -8.23 39.10 57.44
C SER A 170 -8.42 39.50 55.98
N ASP A 171 -9.26 40.52 55.72
CA ASP A 171 -9.49 41.05 54.37
C ASP A 171 -8.19 41.55 53.70
N GLU A 172 -7.25 42.07 54.51
CA GLU A 172 -5.95 42.50 54.04
C GLU A 172 -5.09 41.29 53.57
N GLU A 173 -5.12 40.19 54.35
CA GLU A 173 -4.40 38.95 53.98
C GLU A 173 -4.98 38.30 52.73
N GLU A 174 -6.31 38.17 52.61
CA GLU A 174 -6.91 37.63 51.41
C GLU A 174 -6.62 38.49 50.19
N THR A 175 -6.66 39.82 50.33
CA THR A 175 -6.26 40.75 49.27
C THR A 175 -4.79 40.53 48.83
N ALA A 176 -3.87 40.30 49.78
CA ALA A 176 -2.48 40.00 49.48
C ALA A 176 -2.31 38.70 48.73
N LEU A 177 -3.03 37.61 49.08
CA LEU A 177 -3.02 36.32 48.37
C LEU A 177 -3.57 36.44 46.95
N ILE A 178 -4.59 37.25 46.74
CA ILE A 178 -5.17 37.54 45.41
C ILE A 178 -4.16 38.33 44.57
N ARG A 179 -3.53 39.40 45.13
CA ARG A 179 -2.51 40.20 44.43
C ARG A 179 -1.30 39.32 43.99
N GLU A 180 -0.84 38.40 44.87
CA GLU A 180 0.21 37.45 44.53
C GLU A 180 -0.19 36.58 43.34
N SER A 181 -1.42 36.05 43.35
CA SER A 181 -1.91 35.22 42.24
C SER A 181 -1.98 35.99 40.93
N GLN A 182 -2.47 37.23 40.95
CA GLN A 182 -2.57 38.11 39.79
C GLN A 182 -1.16 38.47 39.26
N PHE A 183 -0.23 38.79 40.15
CA PHE A 183 1.16 39.09 39.79
C PHE A 183 1.82 37.89 39.10
N MET A 184 1.72 36.69 39.68
CA MET A 184 2.31 35.50 39.07
C MET A 184 1.72 35.17 37.69
N LYS A 185 0.43 35.40 37.48
CA LYS A 185 -0.22 35.24 36.18
C LYS A 185 0.32 36.28 35.15
N ALA A 186 0.43 37.54 35.59
CA ALA A 186 0.96 38.60 34.74
C ALA A 186 2.41 38.34 34.32
N GLU A 187 3.27 37.89 35.26
CA GLU A 187 4.64 37.53 34.98
C GLU A 187 4.75 36.32 34.02
N MET A 188 3.88 35.32 34.13
CA MET A 188 3.81 34.24 33.16
C MET A 188 3.50 34.75 31.75
N VAL A 189 2.62 35.69 31.59
CA VAL A 189 2.28 36.31 30.28
C VAL A 189 3.50 37.09 29.74
N ARG A 190 4.16 37.89 30.59
CA ARG A 190 5.39 38.63 30.21
C ARG A 190 6.52 37.68 29.79
N LEU A 191 6.72 36.60 30.57
CA LEU A 191 7.70 35.57 30.26
C LEU A 191 7.43 34.92 28.91
N LYS A 192 6.20 34.48 28.65
CA LYS A 192 5.81 33.89 27.36
C LYS A 192 6.11 34.85 26.20
N LYS A 193 5.78 36.13 26.33
CA LYS A 193 6.02 37.15 25.30
C LYS A 193 7.51 37.33 25.03
N ARG A 194 8.34 37.43 26.09
CA ARG A 194 9.80 37.56 25.99
C ARG A 194 10.43 36.35 25.29
N LEU A 195 10.04 35.12 25.69
CA LEU A 195 10.55 33.89 25.11
C LEU A 195 10.11 33.70 23.64
N ALA A 196 8.89 34.11 23.30
CA ALA A 196 8.42 34.11 21.92
C ALA A 196 9.26 35.04 21.01
N ILE A 197 9.61 36.24 21.49
CA ILE A 197 10.48 37.17 20.75
C ILE A 197 11.88 36.58 20.60
N LYS A 198 12.47 35.98 21.66
CA LYS A 198 13.76 35.30 21.60
C LYS A 198 13.76 34.21 20.54
N LEU A 199 12.77 33.30 20.58
CA LEU A 199 12.66 32.21 19.62
C LEU A 199 12.45 32.70 18.20
N GLN A 200 11.65 33.77 18.02
CA GLN A 200 11.42 34.36 16.70
C GLN A 200 12.72 34.90 16.09
N GLY A 201 13.62 35.49 16.90
CA GLY A 201 14.92 35.96 16.44
C GLY A 201 15.79 34.79 15.92
N GLU A 202 15.90 33.70 16.70
CA GLU A 202 16.68 32.53 16.29
C GLU A 202 16.09 31.79 15.08
N MET A 203 14.80 31.96 14.81
CA MET A 203 14.13 31.34 13.67
C MET A 203 14.35 32.05 12.33
N ILE A 204 14.95 33.23 12.27
CA ILE A 204 15.06 34.05 11.04
C ILE A 204 15.83 33.29 9.96
N ASP A 205 17.07 32.90 10.25
CA ASP A 205 17.91 32.19 9.27
C ASP A 205 17.36 30.82 8.92
N TYR A 206 16.86 30.09 9.91
CA TYR A 206 16.23 28.79 9.68
C TYR A 206 15.03 28.90 8.76
N LYS A 207 14.11 29.87 8.98
CA LYS A 207 12.94 30.10 8.13
C LYS A 207 13.31 30.51 6.72
N ARG A 208 14.37 31.31 6.54
CA ARG A 208 14.86 31.69 5.21
C ARG A 208 15.30 30.46 4.42
N LEU A 209 16.13 29.58 5.04
CA LEU A 209 16.61 28.34 4.40
C LEU A 209 15.48 27.34 4.14
N GLU A 210 14.54 27.19 5.09
CA GLU A 210 13.34 26.37 4.89
C GLU A 210 12.43 26.91 3.76
N GLY A 211 12.35 28.23 3.63
CA GLY A 211 11.65 28.89 2.52
C GLY A 211 12.28 28.54 1.17
N GLU A 212 13.60 28.63 1.06
CA GLU A 212 14.34 28.24 -0.15
C GLU A 212 14.15 26.77 -0.52
N ILE A 213 14.24 25.88 0.48
CA ILE A 213 13.96 24.45 0.30
C ILE A 213 12.53 24.22 -0.17
N THR A 214 11.56 24.95 0.38
CA THR A 214 10.15 24.83 0.03
C THR A 214 9.89 25.28 -1.41
N GLU A 215 10.51 26.38 -1.84
CA GLU A 215 10.42 26.85 -3.23
C GLU A 215 11.05 25.84 -4.20
N LEU A 216 12.22 25.28 -3.86
CA LEU A 216 12.88 24.25 -4.67
C LEU A 216 12.03 22.97 -4.74
N LYS A 217 11.40 22.55 -3.65
CA LYS A 217 10.47 21.39 -3.63
C LYS A 217 9.25 21.65 -4.51
N SER A 218 8.68 22.86 -4.47
CA SER A 218 7.56 23.25 -5.32
C SER A 218 7.95 23.25 -6.80
N LYS A 219 9.10 23.84 -7.14
CA LYS A 219 9.63 23.83 -8.50
C LYS A 219 9.88 22.43 -9.03
N ARG A 220 10.48 21.56 -8.20
CA ARG A 220 10.69 20.15 -8.52
C ARG A 220 9.37 19.43 -8.79
N HIS A 221 8.36 19.63 -7.94
CA HIS A 221 7.03 19.00 -8.08
C HIS A 221 6.40 19.39 -9.42
N ASN A 222 6.35 20.69 -9.73
CA ASN A 222 5.79 21.19 -11.00
C ASN A 222 6.54 20.63 -12.22
N LEU A 223 7.87 20.54 -12.17
CA LEU A 223 8.66 19.95 -13.26
C LEU A 223 8.38 18.45 -13.41
N SER A 224 8.23 17.72 -12.30
CA SER A 224 7.91 16.28 -12.33
C SER A 224 6.52 16.05 -12.89
N ASP A 225 5.52 16.84 -12.48
CA ASP A 225 4.15 16.70 -12.95
C ASP A 225 4.04 17.01 -14.46
N ASN A 226 4.72 18.08 -14.91
CA ASN A 226 4.76 18.44 -16.32
C ASN A 226 5.45 17.36 -17.17
N LEU A 227 6.56 16.81 -16.67
CA LEU A 227 7.28 15.73 -17.35
C LEU A 227 6.42 14.46 -17.44
N GLN A 228 5.71 14.13 -16.36
CA GLN A 228 4.82 12.97 -16.33
C GLN A 228 3.60 13.16 -17.25
N ALA A 229 3.01 14.35 -17.27
CA ALA A 229 1.92 14.69 -18.18
C ALA A 229 2.35 14.57 -19.65
N TRP A 230 3.50 15.16 -19.99
CA TRP A 230 4.09 15.03 -21.32
C TRP A 230 4.31 13.55 -21.70
N LEU A 231 4.88 12.76 -20.79
CA LEU A 231 5.12 11.32 -21.03
C LEU A 231 3.83 10.59 -21.37
N PHE A 232 2.76 10.81 -20.60
CA PHE A 232 1.46 10.18 -20.86
C PHE A 232 0.85 10.54 -22.21
N ASP A 233 1.12 11.74 -22.72
CA ASP A 233 0.67 12.16 -24.06
C ASP A 233 1.46 11.45 -25.18
N GLN A 234 2.69 10.97 -24.92
CA GLN A 234 3.49 10.19 -25.89
C GLN A 234 3.00 8.75 -26.07
N TYR A 235 2.26 8.21 -25.08
CA TYR A 235 1.73 6.84 -25.16
C TYR A 235 0.44 6.81 -25.98
N GLU A 236 0.56 6.64 -27.30
CA GLU A 236 -0.58 6.38 -28.20
C GLU A 236 -0.84 4.88 -28.31
N MET A 237 -1.92 4.40 -27.66
CA MET A 237 -2.30 2.98 -27.63
C MET A 237 -3.24 2.67 -28.81
N LEU A 238 -2.87 1.66 -29.60
CA LEU A 238 -3.70 1.11 -30.69
C LEU A 238 -4.70 0.08 -30.16
N ASP A 239 -5.92 0.10 -30.67
CA ASP A 239 -6.82 -1.05 -30.57
C ASP A 239 -6.69 -1.98 -31.78
N ALA A 240 -7.37 -3.12 -31.78
CA ALA A 240 -7.33 -4.07 -32.89
C ALA A 240 -7.96 -3.56 -34.19
N ASN A 241 -8.72 -2.46 -34.15
CA ASN A 241 -9.26 -1.78 -35.32
C ASN A 241 -8.35 -0.65 -35.84
N GLY A 242 -7.18 -0.43 -35.20
CA GLY A 242 -6.24 0.63 -35.55
C GLY A 242 -6.57 2.01 -34.96
N VAL A 243 -7.54 2.11 -34.04
CA VAL A 243 -7.91 3.36 -33.39
C VAL A 243 -6.89 3.69 -32.30
N LYS A 244 -6.30 4.89 -32.38
CA LYS A 244 -5.36 5.41 -31.41
C LYS A 244 -6.05 6.15 -30.27
N MET A 245 -5.56 5.98 -29.04
CA MET A 245 -5.98 6.75 -27.89
C MET A 245 -4.79 6.91 -26.93
N ASN A 246 -4.55 8.14 -26.43
CA ASN A 246 -3.45 8.35 -25.49
C ASN A 246 -3.85 7.95 -24.06
N LEU A 247 -2.84 7.79 -23.17
CA LEU A 247 -3.09 7.34 -21.79
C LEU A 247 -3.97 8.31 -21.01
N ARG A 248 -3.84 9.62 -21.21
CA ARG A 248 -4.68 10.60 -20.51
C ARG A 248 -6.15 10.48 -20.89
N GLU A 249 -6.43 10.28 -22.19
CA GLU A 249 -7.80 10.04 -22.70
C GLU A 249 -8.39 8.73 -22.16
N ILE A 250 -7.58 7.65 -22.11
CA ILE A 250 -7.99 6.36 -21.57
C ILE A 250 -8.37 6.49 -20.09
N PHE A 251 -7.51 7.14 -19.31
CA PHE A 251 -7.71 7.26 -17.86
C PHE A 251 -8.67 8.36 -17.45
N SER A 252 -8.95 9.36 -18.29
CA SER A 252 -9.96 10.39 -18.01
C SER A 252 -11.36 9.80 -17.75
N LYS A 253 -11.62 8.59 -18.28
CA LYS A 253 -12.88 7.85 -18.13
C LYS A 253 -12.89 6.92 -16.92
N THR A 254 -11.82 6.90 -16.14
CA THR A 254 -11.70 6.08 -14.92
C THR A 254 -11.93 6.91 -13.66
N SER A 255 -12.18 6.25 -12.53
CA SER A 255 -12.35 6.92 -11.23
C SER A 255 -11.10 7.68 -10.77
N SER A 256 -9.90 7.30 -11.24
CA SER A 256 -8.65 7.98 -10.91
C SER A 256 -8.42 9.26 -11.72
N GLY A 257 -9.02 9.38 -12.91
CA GLY A 257 -8.89 10.51 -13.83
C GLY A 257 -7.48 10.73 -14.41
N THR A 258 -6.45 10.11 -13.83
CA THR A 258 -5.05 10.23 -14.25
C THR A 258 -4.35 8.88 -14.31
N PRO A 259 -3.46 8.65 -15.29
CA PRO A 259 -2.67 7.43 -15.34
C PRO A 259 -1.74 7.30 -14.13
N PRO A 260 -1.61 6.12 -13.53
CA PRO A 260 -0.59 5.89 -12.51
C PRO A 260 0.82 5.81 -13.15
N SER A 261 1.84 6.09 -12.36
CA SER A 261 3.24 6.00 -12.81
C SER A 261 3.57 4.61 -13.37
N GLY A 262 4.25 4.57 -14.53
CA GLY A 262 4.59 3.32 -15.24
C GLY A 262 3.39 2.64 -15.93
N ALA A 263 2.28 3.35 -16.13
CA ALA A 263 1.20 2.88 -17.01
C ALA A 263 1.71 2.80 -18.46
N GLY A 264 1.40 1.71 -19.16
CA GLY A 264 1.88 1.46 -20.52
C GLY A 264 3.15 0.61 -20.62
N ASP A 265 3.98 0.53 -19.56
CA ASP A 265 5.25 -0.21 -19.57
C ASP A 265 5.14 -1.70 -19.21
N CYS A 266 3.95 -2.22 -19.00
CA CYS A 266 3.71 -3.63 -18.75
C CYS A 266 3.86 -4.47 -20.03
N CYS A 267 4.01 -5.80 -19.88
CA CYS A 267 4.24 -6.69 -21.03
C CYS A 267 3.07 -6.69 -22.02
N ALA A 268 1.83 -6.86 -21.53
CA ALA A 268 0.66 -6.98 -22.40
C ALA A 268 0.44 -5.74 -23.30
N PRO A 269 0.49 -4.48 -22.81
CA PRO A 269 0.39 -3.31 -23.67
C PRO A 269 1.49 -3.24 -24.74
N LYS A 270 2.77 -3.54 -24.39
CA LYS A 270 3.88 -3.55 -25.34
C LYS A 270 3.68 -4.58 -26.46
N LEU A 271 3.28 -5.79 -26.07
CA LEU A 271 3.06 -6.91 -26.99
C LEU A 271 1.93 -6.62 -27.98
N LEU A 272 0.77 -6.15 -27.51
CA LEU A 272 -0.35 -5.81 -28.35
C LEU A 272 -0.04 -4.62 -29.25
N GLN A 273 0.61 -3.57 -28.73
CA GLN A 273 1.02 -2.41 -29.50
C GLN A 273 1.91 -2.80 -30.69
N TYR A 274 2.94 -3.61 -30.42
CA TYR A 274 3.85 -4.08 -31.47
C TYR A 274 3.13 -4.97 -32.48
N ALA A 275 2.29 -5.89 -32.02
CA ALA A 275 1.52 -6.77 -32.90
C ALA A 275 0.63 -5.95 -33.86
N TYR A 276 -0.11 -4.96 -33.36
CA TYR A 276 -0.96 -4.11 -34.18
C TYR A 276 -0.17 -3.23 -35.15
N GLN A 277 0.95 -2.66 -34.73
CA GLN A 277 1.83 -1.87 -35.58
C GLN A 277 2.41 -2.70 -36.76
N GLN A 278 2.62 -4.00 -36.53
CA GLN A 278 3.15 -4.93 -37.55
C GLN A 278 2.03 -5.66 -38.32
N GLY A 279 0.77 -5.34 -38.10
CA GLY A 279 -0.38 -5.99 -38.76
C GLY A 279 -0.54 -7.46 -38.39
N MET A 280 -0.08 -7.87 -37.20
CA MET A 280 -0.18 -9.26 -36.72
C MET A 280 -1.50 -9.46 -35.98
N LYS A 281 -2.10 -10.65 -36.10
CA LYS A 281 -3.32 -11.03 -35.37
C LYS A 281 -2.99 -11.73 -34.06
N PRO A 282 -3.31 -11.17 -32.89
CA PRO A 282 -3.17 -11.82 -31.58
C PRO A 282 -4.06 -13.07 -31.48
N LEU A 283 -3.49 -14.16 -30.91
CA LEU A 283 -4.20 -15.42 -30.69
C LEU A 283 -4.36 -15.75 -29.20
N CYS A 284 -3.26 -15.74 -28.44
CA CYS A 284 -3.26 -15.91 -26.99
C CYS A 284 -2.01 -15.31 -26.38
N MET A 285 -2.07 -15.01 -25.07
CA MET A 285 -0.96 -14.44 -24.34
C MET A 285 -0.81 -15.07 -22.96
N ALA A 286 0.39 -14.89 -22.38
CA ALA A 286 0.62 -15.17 -20.96
C ALA A 286 1.69 -14.23 -20.40
N GLU A 287 1.50 -13.84 -19.13
CA GLU A 287 2.51 -13.12 -18.34
C GLU A 287 3.02 -14.05 -17.23
N PHE A 288 4.32 -14.05 -16.95
CA PHE A 288 4.96 -14.95 -15.99
C PHE A 288 6.14 -14.27 -15.30
N TRP A 289 6.45 -14.73 -14.08
CA TRP A 289 7.51 -14.15 -13.27
C TRP A 289 8.83 -14.90 -13.45
N TYR A 290 9.93 -14.16 -13.54
CA TYR A 290 11.30 -14.71 -13.53
C TYR A 290 12.10 -14.10 -12.37
N GLY A 291 12.83 -14.93 -11.61
CA GLY A 291 13.74 -14.49 -10.54
C GLY A 291 13.09 -14.38 -9.17
N ASP A 292 13.68 -13.53 -8.32
CA ASP A 292 13.30 -13.35 -6.92
C ASP A 292 11.96 -12.66 -6.76
N SER A 293 11.30 -12.93 -5.64
CA SER A 293 10.04 -12.26 -5.29
C SER A 293 10.29 -10.80 -4.88
N PRO A 294 9.51 -9.84 -5.37
CA PRO A 294 9.63 -8.46 -4.92
C PRO A 294 9.18 -8.33 -3.46
N ARG A 295 9.71 -7.32 -2.75
CA ARG A 295 9.35 -7.08 -1.34
C ARG A 295 7.89 -6.70 -1.13
N SER A 296 7.22 -6.16 -2.14
CA SER A 296 5.85 -5.65 -2.05
C SER A 296 4.77 -6.70 -2.29
N GLU A 297 5.09 -7.80 -2.97
CA GLU A 297 4.15 -8.90 -3.24
C GLU A 297 4.93 -10.20 -3.50
N VAL A 298 4.30 -11.36 -3.24
CA VAL A 298 4.95 -12.64 -3.54
C VAL A 298 4.70 -13.03 -4.98
N ARG A 299 5.82 -13.24 -5.70
CA ARG A 299 5.81 -13.82 -7.03
C ARG A 299 6.80 -14.97 -7.10
N HIS A 300 6.35 -16.10 -7.63
CA HIS A 300 7.17 -17.29 -7.75
C HIS A 300 7.74 -17.41 -9.17
N HIS A 301 9.02 -17.74 -9.25
CA HIS A 301 9.68 -18.00 -10.51
C HIS A 301 8.92 -19.04 -11.34
N GLY A 302 8.69 -18.76 -12.61
CA GLY A 302 7.99 -19.63 -13.54
C GLY A 302 6.45 -19.63 -13.42
N HIS A 303 5.87 -19.00 -12.42
CA HIS A 303 4.42 -18.92 -12.27
C HIS A 303 3.80 -17.86 -13.18
N TYR A 304 2.58 -18.13 -13.65
CA TYR A 304 1.80 -17.22 -14.46
C TYR A 304 1.01 -16.27 -13.58
N TYR A 305 0.83 -15.05 -14.07
CA TYR A 305 0.10 -14.00 -13.39
C TYR A 305 -0.83 -13.27 -14.35
N PRO A 306 -2.03 -12.87 -13.93
CA PRO A 306 -2.90 -12.03 -14.73
C PRO A 306 -2.30 -10.63 -14.89
N ALA A 307 -2.70 -9.93 -15.94
CA ALA A 307 -2.40 -8.52 -16.11
C ALA A 307 -2.93 -7.70 -14.91
N CYS A 308 -2.18 -6.69 -14.49
CA CYS A 308 -2.58 -5.89 -13.34
C CYS A 308 -3.86 -5.08 -13.65
N ARG A 309 -4.76 -5.00 -12.66
CA ARG A 309 -6.03 -4.27 -12.84
C ARG A 309 -5.87 -2.75 -12.68
N GLY A 310 -4.90 -2.28 -11.88
CA GLY A 310 -4.74 -0.85 -11.61
C GLY A 310 -4.15 -0.04 -12.76
N LYS A 311 -3.16 -0.59 -13.46
CA LYS A 311 -2.47 0.11 -14.58
C LYS A 311 -2.94 -0.39 -15.93
N CYS A 312 -3.06 -1.72 -16.09
CA CYS A 312 -3.29 -2.33 -17.39
C CYS A 312 -4.76 -2.43 -17.78
N LEU A 313 -5.69 -2.53 -16.82
CA LEU A 313 -7.10 -2.76 -17.14
C LEU A 313 -7.71 -1.68 -18.05
N PRO A 314 -7.59 -0.36 -17.78
CA PRO A 314 -8.12 0.66 -18.69
C PRO A 314 -7.47 0.61 -20.07
N ILE A 315 -6.16 0.39 -20.11
CA ILE A 315 -5.37 0.32 -21.34
C ILE A 315 -5.80 -0.88 -22.18
N LEU A 316 -5.81 -2.07 -21.59
CA LEU A 316 -6.15 -3.30 -22.31
C LEU A 316 -7.64 -3.35 -22.71
N ARG A 317 -8.55 -2.74 -21.94
CA ARG A 317 -9.95 -2.55 -22.38
C ARG A 317 -10.06 -1.74 -23.68
N HIS A 318 -9.17 -0.75 -23.87
CA HIS A 318 -9.08 -0.05 -25.15
C HIS A 318 -8.44 -0.93 -26.21
N MET A 319 -7.25 -1.47 -25.94
CA MET A 319 -6.44 -2.20 -26.92
C MET A 319 -7.12 -3.48 -27.44
N MET A 320 -7.97 -4.12 -26.64
CA MET A 320 -8.70 -5.33 -27.04
C MET A 320 -9.99 -5.05 -27.81
N ARG A 321 -10.36 -3.80 -28.07
CA ARG A 321 -11.52 -3.49 -28.93
C ARG A 321 -11.27 -4.01 -30.34
N GLY A 322 -12.23 -4.77 -30.85
CA GLY A 322 -12.10 -5.44 -32.15
C GLY A 322 -11.55 -6.87 -32.09
N LEU A 323 -11.05 -7.35 -30.91
CA LEU A 323 -10.77 -8.75 -30.67
C LEU A 323 -11.99 -9.50 -30.14
N ASP A 324 -12.17 -10.75 -30.59
CA ASP A 324 -13.08 -11.69 -29.91
C ASP A 324 -12.33 -12.27 -28.69
N VAL A 325 -12.65 -11.74 -27.52
CA VAL A 325 -11.99 -12.07 -26.26
C VAL A 325 -12.85 -13.05 -25.46
N GLU A 326 -12.22 -14.07 -24.89
CA GLU A 326 -12.88 -14.98 -23.96
C GLU A 326 -13.52 -14.20 -22.79
N THR A 327 -14.67 -14.66 -22.33
CA THR A 327 -15.20 -14.19 -21.05
C THR A 327 -14.18 -14.52 -19.96
N PRO A 328 -13.86 -13.57 -19.04
CA PRO A 328 -12.88 -13.83 -18.01
C PRO A 328 -13.24 -15.12 -17.26
N ASN A 329 -12.31 -16.07 -17.24
CA ASN A 329 -12.48 -17.23 -16.37
C ASN A 329 -12.16 -16.78 -14.93
N ILE A 330 -13.14 -16.12 -14.30
CA ILE A 330 -13.05 -15.55 -12.96
C ILE A 330 -12.74 -16.64 -11.93
N ASN A 331 -13.03 -17.89 -12.25
CA ASN A 331 -12.81 -19.05 -11.37
C ASN A 331 -11.34 -19.54 -11.31
N SER A 332 -10.45 -19.06 -12.17
CA SER A 332 -9.06 -19.55 -12.22
C SER A 332 -8.07 -18.81 -11.31
N PHE A 333 -8.40 -17.60 -10.82
CA PHE A 333 -7.47 -16.81 -9.98
C PHE A 333 -8.04 -16.35 -8.65
N VAL A 334 -9.33 -16.38 -8.47
CA VAL A 334 -10.07 -16.11 -7.24
C VAL A 334 -11.51 -16.43 -7.62
N THR A 335 -12.26 -17.03 -6.84
CA THR A 335 -12.55 -16.81 -5.46
C THR A 335 -13.40 -17.97 -5.02
N GLN A 336 -13.08 -18.52 -3.91
CA GLN A 336 -14.16 -19.14 -3.15
C GLN A 336 -15.28 -18.09 -3.08
N PRO A 337 -16.52 -18.45 -3.43
CA PRO A 337 -17.64 -17.53 -3.33
C PRO A 337 -17.62 -16.90 -1.93
N LEU A 338 -17.85 -15.58 -1.85
CA LEU A 338 -17.90 -14.90 -0.56
C LEU A 338 -18.97 -15.55 0.30
N GLU A 339 -18.54 -16.29 1.31
CA GLU A 339 -19.43 -16.98 2.23
C GLU A 339 -20.14 -15.97 3.12
N ILE A 340 -21.46 -15.99 3.12
CA ILE A 340 -22.29 -15.19 4.02
C ILE A 340 -22.57 -16.03 5.26
N ILE A 341 -22.04 -15.56 6.40
CA ILE A 341 -22.25 -16.21 7.71
C ILE A 341 -23.60 -15.85 8.28
N TYR A 342 -24.00 -14.56 8.11
CA TYR A 342 -25.26 -14.01 8.58
C TYR A 342 -25.69 -12.82 7.75
N GLU A 343 -27.01 -12.67 7.57
CA GLU A 343 -27.57 -11.53 6.85
C GLU A 343 -28.97 -11.22 7.39
N ASP A 344 -29.22 -9.94 7.65
CA ASP A 344 -30.57 -9.43 7.94
C ASP A 344 -30.79 -8.08 7.20
N LYS A 345 -31.85 -7.35 7.51
CA LYS A 345 -32.12 -6.08 6.84
C LYS A 345 -31.21 -4.91 7.26
N TRP A 346 -30.38 -5.07 8.28
CA TRP A 346 -29.52 -4.01 8.82
C TRP A 346 -28.04 -4.25 8.59
N LEU A 347 -27.61 -5.50 8.66
CA LEU A 347 -26.19 -5.86 8.54
C LEU A 347 -25.97 -7.22 7.89
N CYS A 348 -24.75 -7.42 7.44
CA CYS A 348 -24.28 -8.69 6.93
C CYS A 348 -22.93 -9.04 7.56
N VAL A 349 -22.70 -10.33 7.79
CA VAL A 349 -21.43 -10.88 8.27
C VAL A 349 -20.95 -11.90 7.26
N VAL A 350 -19.73 -11.72 6.78
CA VAL A 350 -19.15 -12.59 5.75
C VAL A 350 -17.84 -13.21 6.22
N ASN A 351 -17.48 -14.35 5.63
CA ASN A 351 -16.15 -14.91 5.73
C ASN A 351 -15.30 -14.42 4.57
N LYS A 352 -14.46 -13.40 4.83
CA LYS A 352 -13.59 -12.82 3.80
C LYS A 352 -12.46 -13.80 3.45
N PRO A 353 -12.27 -14.20 2.19
CA PRO A 353 -11.11 -14.99 1.80
C PRO A 353 -9.81 -14.19 1.89
N SER A 354 -8.68 -14.89 2.06
CA SER A 354 -7.34 -14.29 1.93
C SER A 354 -7.13 -13.78 0.51
N GLY A 355 -6.43 -12.66 0.34
CA GLY A 355 -6.17 -12.05 -0.97
C GLY A 355 -7.27 -11.12 -1.49
N MET A 356 -8.43 -11.04 -0.82
CA MET A 356 -9.52 -10.12 -1.19
C MET A 356 -9.47 -8.83 -0.37
N MET A 357 -9.66 -7.68 -1.01
CA MET A 357 -9.77 -6.40 -0.32
C MET A 357 -11.09 -6.28 0.44
N SER A 358 -11.07 -5.65 1.62
CA SER A 358 -12.29 -5.33 2.38
C SER A 358 -13.09 -4.19 1.71
N VAL A 359 -12.40 -3.15 1.28
CA VAL A 359 -12.95 -1.97 0.60
C VAL A 359 -12.19 -1.73 -0.71
N PRO A 360 -12.79 -1.05 -1.70
CA PRO A 360 -12.09 -0.71 -2.93
C PRO A 360 -10.79 0.04 -2.62
N GLY A 361 -9.69 -0.42 -3.22
CA GLY A 361 -8.40 0.26 -3.17
C GLY A 361 -8.34 1.42 -4.15
N LYS A 362 -7.13 1.96 -4.36
CA LYS A 362 -6.86 2.89 -5.46
C LYS A 362 -6.93 2.19 -6.82
N GLU A 363 -6.76 0.88 -6.82
CA GLU A 363 -6.85 0.02 -8.00
C GLU A 363 -8.26 -0.56 -8.10
N GLU A 364 -8.82 -0.60 -9.31
CA GLU A 364 -10.09 -1.26 -9.57
C GLU A 364 -9.92 -2.77 -9.36
N GLY A 365 -10.60 -3.32 -8.37
CA GLY A 365 -10.60 -4.74 -8.06
C GLY A 365 -11.81 -5.09 -7.20
N ASP A 366 -12.22 -6.35 -7.26
CA ASP A 366 -13.30 -6.83 -6.41
C ASP A 366 -12.88 -6.71 -4.94
N SER A 367 -13.74 -6.06 -4.18
CA SER A 367 -13.65 -5.99 -2.73
C SER A 367 -14.94 -6.56 -2.12
N VAL A 368 -14.88 -6.94 -0.85
CA VAL A 368 -16.11 -7.36 -0.15
C VAL A 368 -17.17 -6.27 -0.27
N CYS A 369 -16.78 -5.00 -0.12
CA CYS A 369 -17.68 -3.85 -0.23
C CYS A 369 -18.31 -3.74 -1.62
N SER A 370 -17.55 -3.89 -2.71
CA SER A 370 -18.08 -3.80 -4.09
C SER A 370 -18.99 -4.96 -4.43
N LEU A 371 -18.61 -6.20 -4.06
CA LEU A 371 -19.42 -7.39 -4.28
C LEU A 371 -20.75 -7.33 -3.54
N MET A 372 -20.71 -6.94 -2.26
CA MET A 372 -21.93 -6.83 -1.45
C MET A 372 -22.81 -5.65 -1.85
N SER A 373 -22.22 -4.53 -2.32
CA SER A 373 -23.00 -3.41 -2.89
C SER A 373 -23.74 -3.82 -4.16
N ALA A 374 -23.09 -4.58 -5.04
CA ALA A 374 -23.71 -5.12 -6.25
C ALA A 374 -24.84 -6.12 -5.91
N ARG A 375 -24.60 -7.02 -4.93
CA ARG A 375 -25.60 -8.00 -4.48
C ARG A 375 -26.83 -7.35 -3.82
N HIS A 376 -26.61 -6.33 -2.99
CA HIS A 376 -27.67 -5.63 -2.25
C HIS A 376 -28.38 -4.57 -3.09
N ASN A 377 -27.95 -4.33 -4.35
CA ASN A 377 -28.45 -3.25 -5.21
C ASN A 377 -28.40 -1.87 -4.54
N GLY A 378 -27.43 -1.63 -3.67
CA GLY A 378 -27.32 -0.41 -2.89
C GLY A 378 -25.96 -0.24 -2.22
N LYS A 379 -25.78 0.93 -1.62
CA LYS A 379 -24.55 1.25 -0.90
C LYS A 379 -24.44 0.42 0.37
N VAL A 380 -23.28 -0.24 0.56
CA VAL A 380 -22.91 -0.96 1.77
C VAL A 380 -21.84 -0.17 2.52
N PHE A 381 -21.90 -0.18 3.84
CA PHE A 381 -20.99 0.55 4.73
C PHE A 381 -20.09 -0.40 5.49
N MET A 382 -18.81 -0.05 5.60
CA MET A 382 -17.78 -0.88 6.24
C MET A 382 -17.36 -0.26 7.57
N PRO A 383 -17.84 -0.73 8.72
CA PRO A 383 -17.48 -0.20 10.04
C PRO A 383 -16.03 -0.53 10.43
N HIS A 384 -15.49 -1.62 9.89
CA HIS A 384 -14.08 -2.02 10.06
C HIS A 384 -13.54 -2.69 8.79
N ARG A 385 -12.28 -3.05 8.81
CA ARG A 385 -11.61 -3.72 7.70
C ARG A 385 -10.65 -4.79 8.19
N LEU A 386 -10.45 -5.80 7.37
CA LEU A 386 -9.31 -6.74 7.45
C LEU A 386 -8.29 -6.37 6.37
N ASP A 387 -7.02 -6.67 6.63
CA ASP A 387 -5.99 -6.56 5.59
C ASP A 387 -6.31 -7.52 4.42
N MET A 388 -5.79 -7.22 3.24
CA MET A 388 -6.07 -8.00 2.04
C MET A 388 -5.79 -9.49 2.25
N ASP A 389 -4.64 -9.82 2.82
CA ASP A 389 -4.20 -11.20 3.03
C ASP A 389 -4.81 -11.88 4.27
N THR A 390 -5.41 -11.12 5.18
CA THR A 390 -6.12 -11.66 6.37
C THR A 390 -7.47 -12.20 5.95
N SER A 391 -7.77 -13.45 6.31
CA SER A 391 -9.09 -14.07 6.11
C SER A 391 -9.96 -13.99 7.35
N GLY A 392 -11.27 -14.28 7.22
CA GLY A 392 -12.19 -14.48 8.34
C GLY A 392 -13.33 -13.46 8.43
N VAL A 393 -13.92 -13.37 9.62
CA VAL A 393 -15.17 -12.65 9.88
C VAL A 393 -15.03 -11.14 9.60
N LEU A 394 -15.93 -10.62 8.75
CA LEU A 394 -16.02 -9.19 8.42
C LEU A 394 -17.49 -8.75 8.47
N VAL A 395 -17.77 -7.65 9.18
CA VAL A 395 -19.12 -7.11 9.38
C VAL A 395 -19.34 -5.92 8.45
N LEU A 396 -20.51 -5.87 7.82
CA LEU A 396 -20.97 -4.80 6.94
C LEU A 396 -22.32 -4.28 7.45
N ALA A 397 -22.61 -3.00 7.21
CA ALA A 397 -23.90 -2.40 7.51
C ALA A 397 -24.62 -2.00 6.21
N TYR A 398 -25.92 -2.20 6.16
CA TYR A 398 -26.78 -1.86 5.01
C TYR A 398 -27.37 -0.45 5.07
N ASN A 399 -27.31 0.20 6.25
CA ASN A 399 -27.75 1.57 6.42
C ASN A 399 -26.78 2.37 7.29
N HIS A 400 -26.92 3.70 7.25
CA HIS A 400 -26.02 4.61 7.92
C HIS A 400 -26.11 4.54 9.46
N ASP A 401 -27.30 4.33 10.02
CA ASP A 401 -27.50 4.31 11.48
C ASP A 401 -26.84 3.08 12.11
N THR A 402 -27.00 1.90 11.48
CA THR A 402 -26.30 0.67 11.83
C THR A 402 -24.78 0.85 11.74
N TYR A 403 -24.30 1.51 10.68
CA TYR A 403 -22.88 1.80 10.51
C TYR A 403 -22.32 2.69 11.63
N VAL A 404 -23.03 3.78 11.98
CA VAL A 404 -22.60 4.71 13.04
C VAL A 404 -22.59 4.00 14.41
N ASP A 405 -23.59 3.17 14.70
CA ASP A 405 -23.61 2.41 15.96
C ASP A 405 -22.45 1.42 16.04
N LEU A 406 -22.23 0.61 15.00
CA LEU A 406 -21.10 -0.31 14.95
C LEU A 406 -19.75 0.42 15.06
N GLN A 407 -19.58 1.58 14.39
CA GLN A 407 -18.38 2.40 14.56
C GLN A 407 -18.18 2.86 16.00
N ARG A 408 -19.25 3.26 16.69
CA ARG A 408 -19.20 3.64 18.11
C ARG A 408 -18.76 2.47 18.98
N GLN A 409 -19.25 1.26 18.71
CA GLN A 409 -18.85 0.04 19.41
C GLN A 409 -17.36 -0.31 19.16
N PHE A 410 -16.85 -0.13 17.94
CA PHE A 410 -15.42 -0.26 17.63
C PHE A 410 -14.57 0.79 18.36
N ALA A 411 -15.01 2.04 18.37
CA ALA A 411 -14.30 3.15 19.00
C ALA A 411 -14.24 3.03 20.54
N SER A 412 -15.30 2.50 21.15
CA SER A 412 -15.36 2.23 22.61
C SER A 412 -14.69 0.92 23.03
N HIS A 413 -14.11 0.17 22.07
CA HIS A 413 -13.49 -1.13 22.31
C HIS A 413 -14.43 -2.18 22.95
N SER A 414 -15.75 -2.04 22.77
CA SER A 414 -16.74 -2.99 23.30
C SER A 414 -16.88 -4.26 22.44
N ILE A 415 -16.39 -4.24 21.20
CA ILE A 415 -16.38 -5.37 20.30
C ILE A 415 -15.23 -6.31 20.67
N LYS A 416 -15.55 -7.58 20.93
CA LYS A 416 -14.55 -8.62 21.16
C LYS A 416 -14.17 -9.27 19.82
N LYS A 417 -12.89 -9.43 19.58
CA LYS A 417 -12.33 -10.02 18.37
C LYS A 417 -11.34 -11.11 18.75
N ARG A 418 -11.42 -12.25 18.11
CA ARG A 418 -10.45 -13.33 18.27
C ARG A 418 -9.91 -13.70 16.90
N TYR A 419 -8.59 -13.78 16.83
CA TYR A 419 -7.86 -14.20 15.64
C TYR A 419 -7.04 -15.44 15.98
N VAL A 420 -6.81 -16.27 14.99
CA VAL A 420 -5.86 -17.40 15.08
C VAL A 420 -4.72 -17.13 14.11
N ALA A 421 -3.50 -17.40 14.53
CA ALA A 421 -2.31 -17.28 13.70
C ALA A 421 -1.35 -18.45 13.90
N LEU A 422 -0.62 -18.81 12.83
CA LEU A 422 0.54 -19.68 12.89
C LEU A 422 1.80 -18.80 12.77
N LEU A 423 2.72 -18.94 13.71
CA LEU A 423 3.97 -18.19 13.74
C LEU A 423 5.14 -19.07 13.29
N ASP A 424 6.04 -18.54 12.48
CA ASP A 424 7.28 -19.22 12.09
C ASP A 424 8.30 -19.12 13.22
N GLY A 425 8.40 -20.17 14.00
CA GLY A 425 9.32 -20.32 15.14
C GLY A 425 8.69 -21.06 16.30
N ASP A 426 9.56 -21.52 17.18
CA ASP A 426 9.24 -22.25 18.42
C ASP A 426 9.92 -21.60 19.64
N ARG A 427 10.20 -20.30 19.53
CA ARG A 427 10.79 -19.53 20.63
C ARG A 427 9.90 -19.65 21.87
N ARG A 428 10.50 -20.00 23.00
CA ARG A 428 9.78 -20.01 24.28
C ARG A 428 9.31 -18.60 24.63
N ILE A 429 8.01 -18.40 24.63
CA ILE A 429 7.29 -17.24 25.12
C ILE A 429 6.36 -17.69 26.25
N ALA A 430 5.82 -16.77 27.04
CA ALA A 430 4.79 -17.11 28.03
C ALA A 430 3.54 -17.65 27.33
N ASP A 431 2.84 -18.60 27.99
CA ASP A 431 1.63 -19.21 27.44
C ASP A 431 0.51 -18.20 27.15
N SER A 432 0.52 -17.06 27.83
CA SER A 432 -0.35 -15.93 27.57
C SER A 432 0.31 -14.62 28.01
N GLY A 433 -0.14 -13.51 27.42
CA GLY A 433 0.38 -12.20 27.79
C GLY A 433 -0.26 -11.07 27.01
N GLN A 434 0.28 -9.86 27.18
CA GLN A 434 -0.16 -8.65 26.49
C GLN A 434 1.01 -7.98 25.78
N ILE A 435 0.76 -7.57 24.54
CA ILE A 435 1.69 -6.80 23.71
C ILE A 435 1.16 -5.37 23.63
N SER A 436 1.95 -4.40 24.07
CA SER A 436 1.62 -2.98 24.00
C SER A 436 2.76 -2.24 23.27
N LEU A 437 2.69 -2.22 21.95
CA LEU A 437 3.70 -1.62 21.08
C LEU A 437 3.01 -0.60 20.16
N PRO A 438 3.25 0.72 20.36
CA PRO A 438 2.61 1.74 19.54
C PRO A 438 3.10 1.70 18.10
N LEU A 439 2.17 1.86 17.15
CA LEU A 439 2.42 1.70 15.72
C LEU A 439 2.35 3.04 14.98
N TYR A 440 3.33 3.27 14.14
CA TYR A 440 3.48 4.43 13.28
C TYR A 440 3.46 4.03 11.81
N SER A 441 2.65 4.74 11.02
CA SER A 441 2.63 4.62 9.56
C SER A 441 3.51 5.70 8.96
N ASP A 442 4.72 5.31 8.52
CA ASP A 442 5.62 6.22 7.84
C ASP A 442 5.10 6.48 6.41
N PRO A 443 4.80 7.75 6.04
CA PRO A 443 4.32 8.07 4.69
C PRO A 443 5.33 7.70 3.59
N PHE A 444 6.62 7.63 3.92
CA PHE A 444 7.71 7.35 2.98
C PHE A 444 8.10 5.88 2.90
N ASP A 445 7.54 5.03 3.78
CA ASP A 445 7.84 3.60 3.85
C ASP A 445 6.56 2.74 3.84
N ARG A 446 5.59 3.13 3.03
CA ARG A 446 4.35 2.34 2.84
C ARG A 446 4.64 1.09 2.02
N PRO A 447 3.97 -0.04 2.33
CA PRO A 447 2.85 -0.22 3.27
C PRO A 447 3.27 -0.54 4.71
N TYR A 448 4.55 -0.50 5.06
CA TYR A 448 5.06 -0.92 6.36
C TYR A 448 4.52 -0.07 7.53
N GLN A 449 4.27 -0.75 8.65
CA GLN A 449 4.04 -0.13 9.95
C GLN A 449 5.27 -0.40 10.84
N LYS A 450 5.67 0.60 11.62
CA LYS A 450 6.85 0.53 12.50
C LYS A 450 6.42 0.71 13.95
N VAL A 451 7.14 0.08 14.86
CA VAL A 451 7.02 0.40 16.28
C VAL A 451 7.75 1.71 16.54
N ASP A 452 7.05 2.71 17.03
CA ASP A 452 7.62 4.02 17.39
C ASP A 452 6.93 4.53 18.65
N ILE A 453 7.70 4.64 19.74
CA ILE A 453 7.20 5.05 21.05
C ILE A 453 6.82 6.53 21.14
N PHE A 454 7.31 7.37 20.20
CA PHE A 454 7.09 8.81 20.21
C PHE A 454 5.97 9.24 19.24
N LYS A 455 5.92 8.63 18.05
CA LYS A 455 4.98 8.98 16.96
C LYS A 455 3.87 7.94 16.81
N GLY A 456 4.06 6.76 17.38
CA GLY A 456 3.15 5.63 17.23
C GLY A 456 1.83 5.86 17.96
N LYS A 457 0.76 5.39 17.36
CA LYS A 457 -0.57 5.31 17.99
C LYS A 457 -0.63 4.07 18.88
N LYS A 458 -1.22 4.20 20.05
CA LYS A 458 -1.43 3.10 20.99
C LYS A 458 -2.01 1.88 20.27
N ALA A 459 -1.39 0.72 20.48
CA ALA A 459 -1.84 -0.56 19.94
C ALA A 459 -1.63 -1.65 21.01
N GLU A 460 -2.68 -2.42 21.29
CA GLU A 460 -2.72 -3.42 22.35
C GLU A 460 -3.33 -4.72 21.84
N THR A 461 -2.66 -5.83 22.13
CA THR A 461 -3.08 -7.18 21.76
C THR A 461 -2.78 -8.12 22.92
N GLU A 462 -3.79 -8.81 23.42
CA GLU A 462 -3.60 -9.97 24.29
C GLU A 462 -3.39 -11.21 23.43
N TYR A 463 -2.62 -12.18 23.92
CA TYR A 463 -2.38 -13.42 23.21
C TYR A 463 -2.41 -14.64 24.14
N ALA A 464 -2.72 -15.81 23.58
CA ALA A 464 -2.57 -17.10 24.21
C ALA A 464 -1.93 -18.09 23.22
N VAL A 465 -0.96 -18.87 23.70
CA VAL A 465 -0.34 -19.96 22.93
C VAL A 465 -1.24 -21.18 23.02
N ILE A 466 -1.66 -21.71 21.87
CA ILE A 466 -2.51 -22.91 21.81
C ILE A 466 -1.68 -24.17 21.65
N GLY A 467 -0.55 -24.09 20.97
CA GLY A 467 0.33 -25.24 20.75
C GLY A 467 1.59 -24.89 19.98
N VAL A 468 2.57 -25.76 20.08
CA VAL A 468 3.85 -25.67 19.35
C VAL A 468 4.11 -27.02 18.70
N GLU A 469 4.27 -27.05 17.39
CA GLU A 469 4.57 -28.27 16.63
C GLU A 469 5.50 -27.97 15.46
N LYS A 470 6.58 -28.76 15.34
CA LYS A 470 7.53 -28.73 14.20
C LYS A 470 8.07 -27.32 13.86
N GLY A 471 8.41 -26.52 14.86
CA GLY A 471 8.92 -25.17 14.67
C GLY A 471 7.85 -24.14 14.30
N ILE A 472 6.57 -24.46 14.51
CA ILE A 472 5.42 -23.58 14.30
C ILE A 472 4.72 -23.38 15.64
N THR A 473 4.50 -22.14 16.03
CA THR A 473 3.70 -21.78 17.21
C THR A 473 2.31 -21.31 16.78
N ARG A 474 1.27 -21.97 17.29
CA ARG A 474 -0.12 -21.57 17.07
C ARG A 474 -0.59 -20.68 18.22
N VAL A 475 -1.12 -19.52 17.90
CA VAL A 475 -1.56 -18.52 18.89
C VAL A 475 -2.95 -18.00 18.61
N GLU A 476 -3.67 -17.68 19.67
CA GLU A 476 -4.85 -16.83 19.65
C GLU A 476 -4.43 -15.40 19.97
N LEU A 477 -5.05 -14.43 19.27
CA LEU A 477 -4.75 -13.01 19.41
C LEU A 477 -6.07 -12.25 19.63
N PHE A 478 -6.10 -11.41 20.67
CA PHE A 478 -7.29 -10.65 21.07
C PHE A 478 -6.95 -9.14 21.02
N PRO A 479 -7.02 -8.51 19.84
CA PRO A 479 -6.68 -7.10 19.73
C PRO A 479 -7.75 -6.20 20.32
N THR A 480 -7.42 -5.40 21.34
CA THR A 480 -8.29 -4.35 21.88
C THR A 480 -8.38 -3.18 20.91
N THR A 481 -7.27 -2.79 20.30
CA THR A 481 -7.18 -1.78 19.25
C THR A 481 -7.22 -2.40 17.85
N GLY A 482 -7.28 -1.59 16.78
CA GLY A 482 -7.32 -2.06 15.39
C GLY A 482 -6.46 -1.19 14.47
N ARG A 483 -5.14 -1.17 14.68
CA ARG A 483 -4.22 -0.46 13.79
C ARG A 483 -3.88 -1.30 12.57
N THR A 484 -3.56 -0.65 11.45
CA THR A 484 -3.09 -1.33 10.24
C THR A 484 -1.93 -2.25 10.58
N HIS A 485 -1.97 -3.48 10.08
CA HIS A 485 -0.98 -4.53 10.31
C HIS A 485 -0.64 -4.83 11.79
N GLN A 486 -1.50 -4.44 12.74
CA GLN A 486 -1.20 -4.52 14.18
C GLN A 486 -0.73 -5.91 14.60
N LEU A 487 -1.50 -6.96 14.32
CA LEU A 487 -1.18 -8.32 14.73
C LEU A 487 0.11 -8.82 14.05
N ARG A 488 0.31 -8.46 12.81
CA ARG A 488 1.50 -8.84 12.03
C ARG A 488 2.76 -8.27 12.64
N VAL A 489 2.76 -6.96 12.97
CA VAL A 489 3.91 -6.30 13.62
C VAL A 489 4.10 -6.79 15.05
N HIS A 490 3.02 -6.95 15.84
CA HIS A 490 3.11 -7.44 17.21
C HIS A 490 3.70 -8.85 17.31
N CYS A 491 3.39 -9.72 16.34
CA CYS A 491 3.99 -11.06 16.28
C CYS A 491 5.46 -11.01 15.83
N ALA A 492 5.79 -10.25 14.80
CA ALA A 492 7.12 -10.24 14.20
C ALA A 492 8.17 -9.45 15.01
N HIS A 493 7.75 -8.37 15.69
CA HIS A 493 8.68 -7.45 16.34
C HIS A 493 9.38 -8.10 17.54
N PRO A 494 10.72 -7.90 17.73
CA PRO A 494 11.48 -8.52 18.86
C PRO A 494 10.95 -8.18 20.25
N LEU A 495 10.35 -7.00 20.44
CA LEU A 495 9.70 -6.60 21.70
C LEU A 495 8.25 -7.12 21.83
N GLY A 496 7.72 -7.75 20.80
CA GLY A 496 6.47 -8.52 20.82
C GLY A 496 6.77 -10.01 20.98
N LEU A 497 6.21 -10.86 20.09
CA LEU A 497 6.47 -12.31 20.16
C LEU A 497 7.83 -12.69 19.53
N GLY A 498 8.40 -11.84 18.65
CA GLY A 498 9.66 -12.08 17.95
C GLY A 498 9.60 -13.26 16.96
N MET A 499 8.39 -13.66 16.57
CA MET A 499 8.10 -14.72 15.60
C MET A 499 7.08 -14.17 14.59
N PRO A 500 7.46 -14.00 13.31
CA PRO A 500 6.53 -13.51 12.30
C PRO A 500 5.43 -14.52 12.02
N ILE A 501 4.27 -14.02 11.59
CA ILE A 501 3.18 -14.88 11.13
C ILE A 501 3.63 -15.60 9.87
N ARG A 502 3.39 -16.90 9.81
CA ARG A 502 3.72 -17.76 8.67
C ARG A 502 3.08 -17.23 7.38
N GLY A 503 3.90 -17.12 6.33
CA GLY A 503 3.49 -16.56 5.05
C GLY A 503 3.32 -15.04 5.03
N ASP A 504 3.73 -14.35 6.08
CA ASP A 504 3.74 -12.88 6.08
C ASP A 504 4.84 -12.36 5.14
N ARG A 505 4.42 -11.61 4.12
CA ARG A 505 5.28 -11.10 3.05
C ARG A 505 5.96 -9.78 3.40
N LEU A 506 5.43 -9.08 4.41
CA LEU A 506 5.96 -7.77 4.82
C LEU A 506 6.86 -7.87 6.05
N TYR A 507 6.50 -8.72 7.02
CA TYR A 507 7.18 -8.79 8.31
C TYR A 507 7.80 -10.17 8.59
N GLY A 508 7.68 -11.13 7.65
CA GLY A 508 8.17 -12.50 7.78
C GLY A 508 8.89 -12.98 6.52
N TYR A 509 8.86 -14.29 6.31
CA TYR A 509 9.63 -14.96 5.25
C TYR A 509 8.84 -15.17 3.95
N GLY A 510 7.57 -14.74 3.91
CA GLY A 510 6.67 -15.00 2.79
C GLY A 510 6.15 -16.44 2.75
N GLY A 511 5.29 -16.74 1.77
CA GLY A 511 4.66 -18.06 1.59
C GLY A 511 3.48 -17.99 0.63
N ASP A 512 2.75 -19.09 0.57
CA ASP A 512 1.54 -19.26 -0.26
C ASP A 512 0.41 -18.32 0.18
N ARG A 513 0.23 -18.18 1.51
CA ARG A 513 -0.76 -17.26 2.11
C ARG A 513 -0.32 -16.78 3.49
N LEU A 514 -0.91 -15.69 3.95
CA LEU A 514 -0.81 -15.25 5.35
C LEU A 514 -1.67 -16.17 6.24
N HIS A 515 -1.04 -16.82 7.24
CA HIS A 515 -1.73 -17.67 8.21
C HIS A 515 -2.23 -16.83 9.39
N LEU A 516 -3.12 -15.87 9.08
CA LEU A 516 -3.84 -15.03 10.02
C LEU A 516 -5.33 -15.05 9.67
N HIS A 517 -6.16 -15.45 10.60
CA HIS A 517 -7.60 -15.60 10.41
C HIS A 517 -8.39 -14.92 11.53
N ALA A 518 -9.31 -14.04 11.17
CA ALA A 518 -10.30 -13.46 12.08
C ALA A 518 -11.37 -14.52 12.37
N GLU A 519 -11.15 -15.31 13.42
CA GLU A 519 -11.96 -16.47 13.72
C GLU A 519 -13.33 -16.09 14.27
N SER A 520 -13.41 -15.08 15.16
CA SER A 520 -14.70 -14.65 15.67
C SER A 520 -14.80 -13.17 16.01
N ILE A 521 -16.03 -12.68 16.00
CA ILE A 521 -16.39 -11.32 16.41
C ILE A 521 -17.66 -11.35 17.26
N THR A 522 -17.65 -10.59 18.37
CA THR A 522 -18.81 -10.43 19.26
C THR A 522 -19.13 -8.94 19.42
N PHE A 523 -20.38 -8.57 19.19
CA PHE A 523 -20.86 -7.20 19.32
C PHE A 523 -22.34 -7.16 19.72
N LYS A 524 -22.84 -5.99 20.11
CA LYS A 524 -24.28 -5.77 20.29
C LYS A 524 -24.91 -5.44 18.95
N HIS A 525 -25.96 -6.19 18.59
CA HIS A 525 -26.72 -5.90 17.37
C HIS A 525 -27.35 -4.50 17.50
N PRO A 526 -27.10 -3.58 16.53
CA PRO A 526 -27.50 -2.18 16.64
C PRO A 526 -28.99 -1.97 16.88
N GLU A 527 -29.83 -2.78 16.25
CA GLU A 527 -31.28 -2.64 16.36
C GLU A 527 -31.86 -3.40 17.55
N THR A 528 -31.45 -4.66 17.73
CA THR A 528 -32.07 -5.54 18.75
C THR A 528 -31.42 -5.40 20.13
N GLY A 529 -30.23 -4.78 20.23
CA GLY A 529 -29.44 -4.68 21.45
C GLY A 529 -28.89 -5.98 22.00
N LYS A 530 -29.17 -7.13 21.35
CA LYS A 530 -28.70 -8.46 21.76
C LYS A 530 -27.20 -8.60 21.45
N THR A 531 -26.46 -9.17 22.39
CA THR A 531 -25.06 -9.57 22.12
C THR A 531 -25.06 -10.83 21.26
N ILE A 532 -24.38 -10.76 20.13
CA ILE A 532 -24.28 -11.84 19.15
C ILE A 532 -22.81 -12.13 18.84
N THR A 533 -22.50 -13.39 18.57
CA THR A 533 -21.15 -13.84 18.19
C THR A 533 -21.23 -14.59 16.88
N PHE A 534 -20.31 -14.27 15.98
CA PHE A 534 -20.17 -14.96 14.70
C PHE A 534 -18.80 -15.59 14.59
N HIS A 535 -18.74 -16.73 13.93
CA HIS A 535 -17.53 -17.51 13.72
C HIS A 535 -17.32 -17.78 12.23
N ALA A 536 -16.08 -17.67 11.77
CA ALA A 536 -15.65 -18.17 10.47
C ALA A 536 -14.76 -19.39 10.68
N LYS A 537 -15.02 -20.44 9.92
CA LYS A 537 -14.20 -21.66 9.99
C LYS A 537 -12.79 -21.34 9.50
N GLU A 538 -11.82 -21.69 10.29
CA GLU A 538 -10.41 -21.61 9.96
C GLU A 538 -10.07 -22.49 8.74
N VAL A 539 -9.12 -22.03 7.93
CA VAL A 539 -8.74 -22.66 6.64
C VAL A 539 -7.27 -23.11 6.59
N PHE A 540 -6.58 -23.21 7.76
CA PHE A 540 -5.20 -23.71 7.87
C PHE A 540 -4.93 -24.42 9.19
#